data_2fdd6890b35808b246482dd5000553ea
#
_entry.id   2fdd6890b35808b246482dd5000553ea
#
_cell.length_a   1.000
_cell.length_b   1.000
_cell.length_c   1.000
_cell.angle_alpha   90.00
_cell.angle_beta   90.00
_cell.angle_gamma   90.00
#
_symmetry.space_group_name_H-M   'P 1'
#
loop_
_entity.id
_entity.type
_entity.pdbx_description
1 polymer ?
#
loop_
_entity_poly.entity_id
_entity_poly.type
_entity_poly.pdbx_seq_one_letter_code
_entity_poly.pdbx_strand_id
1 'polypeptide(L)'
;MNVLELHGLEKHYPDFALGPIDLELPGGTVCGLIGENGAGKSTTIKLILDMIDRDAGTVKLFGQEEITPLAKADIGVVMGGEGIPTCLTAPQVGKVMAGIYPNWDAAAYADWCRRFDLPENKKYGDYSTGMKMKQCLAVALSHHPKLLLLDEATSGLDPVVRDELIDLLLDFVRDENHAILISSHIVSDLEKLCDTIAFLHKGKLLLCEDKDTLRDEYALWHGTAGQLEELDKNAIVSRRVTAYGAEALVKRELVPAGSTLTPVSIEELFVLMVKGENVR
;
A
#
# COMPACT_ATOMS: atom_id res chain seq x y z
N MET A 1 5.55 7.35 -17.31
CA MET A 1 4.30 8.17 -17.22
C MET A 1 3.60 7.81 -15.93
N ASN A 2 3.08 8.78 -15.16
CA ASN A 2 2.34 8.47 -13.94
C ASN A 2 0.98 7.84 -14.26
N VAL A 3 0.69 6.73 -13.61
CA VAL A 3 -0.60 6.03 -13.68
C VAL A 3 -1.60 6.64 -12.70
N LEU A 4 -1.09 7.09 -11.54
CA LEU A 4 -1.86 7.76 -10.50
C LEU A 4 -1.09 8.99 -10.00
N GLU A 5 -1.78 10.11 -9.83
CA GLU A 5 -1.26 11.31 -9.17
C GLU A 5 -2.32 11.85 -8.18
N LEU A 6 -1.87 12.12 -6.98
CA LEU A 6 -2.65 12.76 -5.93
C LEU A 6 -1.99 14.09 -5.58
N HIS A 7 -2.75 15.19 -5.59
CA HIS A 7 -2.24 16.51 -5.22
C HIS A 7 -3.15 17.14 -4.18
N GLY A 8 -2.62 17.30 -2.97
CA GLY A 8 -3.31 17.91 -1.84
C GLY A 8 -4.65 17.24 -1.51
N LEU A 9 -4.75 15.91 -1.67
CA LEU A 9 -6.00 15.18 -1.47
C LEU A 9 -6.41 15.20 0.00
N GLU A 10 -7.64 15.68 0.29
CA GLU A 10 -8.14 15.83 1.65
C GLU A 10 -9.56 15.29 1.83
N LYS A 11 -9.82 14.77 3.05
CA LYS A 11 -11.14 14.38 3.52
C LYS A 11 -11.30 14.66 5.00
N HIS A 12 -12.38 15.33 5.37
CA HIS A 12 -12.68 15.67 6.74
C HIS A 12 -13.93 14.93 7.24
N TYR A 13 -13.82 14.34 8.43
CA TYR A 13 -14.89 13.74 9.19
C TYR A 13 -14.93 14.41 10.57
N PRO A 14 -16.02 14.28 11.36
CA PRO A 14 -16.09 14.93 12.67
C PRO A 14 -14.92 14.63 13.61
N ASP A 15 -14.44 13.37 13.58
CA ASP A 15 -13.40 12.88 14.49
C ASP A 15 -12.08 12.48 13.78
N PHE A 16 -11.98 12.73 12.47
CA PHE A 16 -10.82 12.32 11.69
C PHE A 16 -10.64 13.23 10.45
N ALA A 17 -9.40 13.60 10.17
CA ALA A 17 -9.05 14.32 8.95
C ALA A 17 -7.93 13.58 8.21
N LEU A 18 -8.13 13.39 6.92
CA LEU A 18 -7.11 12.84 6.01
C LEU A 18 -6.53 13.96 5.16
N GLY A 19 -5.22 14.00 5.04
CA GLY A 19 -4.51 14.87 4.11
C GLY A 19 -3.87 16.11 4.75
N PRO A 20 -3.28 16.98 3.92
CA PRO A 20 -3.14 16.78 2.46
C PRO A 20 -2.27 15.58 2.10
N ILE A 21 -2.67 14.83 1.06
CA ILE A 21 -1.90 13.70 0.52
C ILE A 21 -1.40 14.08 -0.87
N ASP A 22 -0.08 14.06 -1.04
CA ASP A 22 0.61 14.18 -2.32
C ASP A 22 1.32 12.85 -2.60
N LEU A 23 1.02 12.21 -3.75
CA LEU A 23 1.57 10.93 -4.13
C LEU A 23 1.59 10.80 -5.64
N GLU A 24 2.70 10.33 -6.19
CA GLU A 24 2.84 9.96 -7.59
C GLU A 24 3.18 8.48 -7.72
N LEU A 25 2.52 7.79 -8.65
CA LEU A 25 2.74 6.38 -8.93
C LEU A 25 3.05 6.20 -10.42
N PRO A 26 4.33 6.07 -10.77
CA PRO A 26 4.74 5.77 -12.14
C PRO A 26 4.30 4.37 -12.58
N GLY A 27 4.15 4.19 -13.90
CA GLY A 27 4.00 2.86 -14.45
C GLY A 27 5.27 2.03 -14.28
N GLY A 28 5.11 0.70 -14.15
CA GLY A 28 6.19 -0.25 -13.84
C GLY A 28 6.56 -0.30 -12.37
N THR A 29 5.80 0.39 -11.45
CA THR A 29 6.19 0.47 -10.04
C THR A 29 5.08 0.08 -9.08
N VAL A 30 5.49 -0.24 -7.85
CA VAL A 30 4.61 -0.55 -6.72
C VAL A 30 4.83 0.46 -5.60
N CYS A 31 3.76 1.12 -5.19
CA CYS A 31 3.76 1.98 -4.00
C CYS A 31 3.06 1.30 -2.82
N GLY A 32 3.75 1.19 -1.71
CA GLY A 32 3.23 0.65 -0.46
C GLY A 32 2.73 1.75 0.49
N LEU A 33 1.45 1.73 0.82
CA LEU A 33 0.86 2.64 1.80
C LEU A 33 0.85 1.98 3.18
N ILE A 34 1.80 2.35 4.02
CA ILE A 34 1.99 1.82 5.38
C ILE A 34 1.28 2.72 6.38
N GLY A 35 0.59 2.12 7.35
CA GLY A 35 -0.04 2.85 8.44
C GLY A 35 -0.79 1.94 9.40
N GLU A 36 -0.99 2.42 10.62
CA GLU A 36 -1.80 1.73 11.63
C GLU A 36 -3.27 1.62 11.18
N ASN A 37 -4.04 0.77 11.86
CA ASN A 37 -5.49 0.73 11.64
C ASN A 37 -6.10 2.10 11.98
N GLY A 38 -6.96 2.61 11.10
CA GLY A 38 -7.52 3.95 11.22
C GLY A 38 -6.61 5.09 10.74
N ALA A 39 -5.42 4.81 10.20
CA ALA A 39 -4.53 5.86 9.67
C ALA A 39 -5.07 6.58 8.43
N GLY A 40 -6.05 5.98 7.70
CA GLY A 40 -6.66 6.58 6.52
C GLY A 40 -6.39 5.83 5.21
N LYS A 41 -5.69 4.68 5.23
CA LYS A 41 -5.33 3.89 4.03
C LYS A 41 -6.53 3.58 3.13
N SER A 42 -7.56 2.93 3.69
CA SER A 42 -8.79 2.59 2.95
C SER A 42 -9.56 3.84 2.52
N THR A 43 -9.49 4.93 3.28
CA THR A 43 -10.10 6.22 2.91
C THR A 43 -9.40 6.80 1.68
N THR A 44 -8.08 6.76 1.63
CA THR A 44 -7.29 7.18 0.46
C THR A 44 -7.69 6.39 -0.78
N ILE A 45 -7.77 5.05 -0.69
CA ILE A 45 -8.19 4.20 -1.82
C ILE A 45 -9.63 4.53 -2.27
N LYS A 46 -10.56 4.75 -1.33
CA LYS A 46 -11.94 5.13 -1.65
C LYS A 46 -12.04 6.50 -2.34
N LEU A 47 -11.20 7.46 -1.98
CA LEU A 47 -11.11 8.77 -2.63
C LEU A 47 -10.55 8.65 -4.06
N ILE A 48 -9.53 7.81 -4.27
CA ILE A 48 -8.97 7.52 -5.60
C ILE A 48 -10.05 6.92 -6.52
N LEU A 49 -10.89 6.04 -5.98
CA LEU A 49 -11.98 5.39 -6.72
C LEU A 49 -13.23 6.26 -6.89
N ASP A 50 -13.23 7.47 -6.31
CA ASP A 50 -14.42 8.34 -6.29
C ASP A 50 -15.65 7.62 -5.70
N MET A 51 -15.41 6.80 -4.67
CA MET A 51 -16.45 6.14 -3.88
C MET A 51 -16.98 7.02 -2.76
N ILE A 52 -16.20 8.03 -2.37
CA ILE A 52 -16.54 9.09 -1.42
C ILE A 52 -16.03 10.42 -1.97
N ASP A 53 -16.77 11.50 -1.69
CA ASP A 53 -16.40 12.85 -2.13
C ASP A 53 -15.15 13.34 -1.38
N ARG A 54 -14.20 13.90 -2.09
CA ARG A 54 -13.06 14.64 -1.52
C ARG A 54 -13.49 16.04 -1.12
N ASP A 55 -12.86 16.60 -0.09
CA ASP A 55 -13.12 17.97 0.37
C ASP A 55 -12.15 18.97 -0.27
N ALA A 56 -10.93 18.51 -0.63
CA ALA A 56 -9.94 19.29 -1.39
C ALA A 56 -9.01 18.37 -2.19
N GLY A 57 -8.20 18.98 -3.05
CA GLY A 57 -7.20 18.31 -3.85
C GLY A 57 -7.72 17.67 -5.14
N THR A 58 -6.80 17.05 -5.88
CA THR A 58 -7.09 16.41 -7.17
C THR A 58 -6.57 14.97 -7.22
N VAL A 59 -7.25 14.14 -8.00
CA VAL A 59 -6.84 12.79 -8.36
C VAL A 59 -6.74 12.74 -9.87
N LYS A 60 -5.57 12.33 -10.39
CA LYS A 60 -5.41 12.04 -11.81
C LYS A 60 -5.15 10.56 -12.00
N LEU A 61 -5.93 9.96 -12.89
CA LEU A 61 -5.78 8.58 -13.33
C LEU A 61 -5.40 8.56 -14.80
N PHE A 62 -4.29 7.91 -15.13
CA PHE A 62 -3.77 7.83 -16.50
C PHE A 62 -3.62 9.21 -17.17
N GLY A 63 -3.21 10.23 -16.38
CA GLY A 63 -3.04 11.63 -16.81
C GLY A 63 -4.33 12.44 -16.92
N GLN A 64 -5.50 11.90 -16.53
CA GLN A 64 -6.81 12.56 -16.59
C GLN A 64 -7.37 12.82 -15.18
N GLU A 65 -7.90 14.02 -14.95
CA GLU A 65 -8.55 14.38 -13.68
C GLU A 65 -10.01 13.88 -13.60
N GLU A 66 -10.66 13.72 -14.73
CA GLU A 66 -12.02 13.20 -14.78
C GLU A 66 -12.01 11.66 -14.69
N ILE A 67 -12.55 11.13 -13.61
CA ILE A 67 -12.64 9.69 -13.38
C ILE A 67 -13.88 9.14 -14.08
N THR A 68 -13.74 8.84 -15.35
CA THR A 68 -14.81 8.30 -16.18
C THR A 68 -15.06 6.81 -15.86
N PRO A 69 -16.26 6.26 -16.18
CA PRO A 69 -16.50 4.82 -16.08
C PRO A 69 -15.50 3.99 -16.90
N LEU A 70 -15.01 4.53 -18.01
CA LEU A 70 -13.99 3.87 -18.84
C LEU A 70 -12.63 3.81 -18.15
N ALA A 71 -12.23 4.90 -17.48
CA ALA A 71 -11.00 4.91 -16.67
C ALA A 71 -11.10 3.91 -15.50
N LYS A 72 -12.28 3.79 -14.86
CA LYS A 72 -12.53 2.79 -13.81
C LYS A 72 -12.43 1.34 -14.32
N ALA A 73 -12.72 1.08 -15.59
CA ALA A 73 -12.58 -0.24 -16.19
C ALA A 73 -11.10 -0.70 -16.30
N ASP A 74 -10.15 0.23 -16.30
CA ASP A 74 -8.72 -0.04 -16.29
C ASP A 74 -8.14 -0.19 -14.86
N ILE A 75 -8.99 -0.21 -13.82
CA ILE A 75 -8.57 -0.35 -12.42
C ILE A 75 -9.07 -1.66 -11.83
N GLY A 76 -8.15 -2.52 -11.43
CA GLY A 76 -8.46 -3.71 -10.62
C GLY A 76 -8.46 -3.36 -9.14
N VAL A 77 -9.51 -3.74 -8.41
CA VAL A 77 -9.69 -3.38 -7.00
C VAL A 77 -9.87 -4.62 -6.14
N VAL A 78 -9.11 -4.70 -5.06
CA VAL A 78 -9.28 -5.72 -4.01
C VAL A 78 -9.36 -5.02 -2.65
N MET A 79 -10.50 -5.14 -1.98
CA MET A 79 -10.74 -4.52 -0.68
C MET A 79 -11.08 -5.61 0.36
N GLY A 80 -10.06 -6.14 1.02
CA GLY A 80 -10.22 -7.07 2.15
C GLY A 80 -11.06 -8.32 1.90
N GLY A 81 -11.24 -8.74 0.64
CA GLY A 81 -12.08 -9.88 0.29
C GLY A 81 -13.59 -9.61 0.38
N GLU A 82 -14.01 -8.36 0.41
CA GLU A 82 -15.40 -7.91 0.37
C GLU A 82 -15.86 -7.58 -1.05
N GLY A 83 -17.15 -7.36 -1.24
CA GLY A 83 -17.73 -6.91 -2.52
C GLY A 83 -18.33 -8.00 -3.40
N ILE A 84 -18.07 -9.29 -3.13
CA ILE A 84 -18.69 -10.41 -3.85
C ILE A 84 -19.84 -10.99 -3.02
N PRO A 85 -21.07 -11.11 -3.57
CA PRO A 85 -22.20 -11.71 -2.84
C PRO A 85 -21.92 -13.13 -2.40
N THR A 86 -22.17 -13.41 -1.12
CA THR A 86 -21.83 -14.68 -0.45
C THR A 86 -22.53 -15.92 -1.03
N CYS A 87 -23.66 -15.73 -1.72
CA CYS A 87 -24.46 -16.80 -2.31
C CYS A 87 -23.95 -17.28 -3.69
N LEU A 88 -23.01 -16.55 -4.33
CA LEU A 88 -22.53 -16.86 -5.66
C LEU A 88 -21.37 -17.88 -5.62
N THR A 89 -21.31 -18.73 -6.64
CA THR A 89 -20.16 -19.59 -6.94
C THR A 89 -19.21 -18.88 -7.91
N ALA A 90 -17.95 -19.33 -8.05
CA ALA A 90 -16.99 -18.72 -8.96
C ALA A 90 -17.53 -18.55 -10.40
N PRO A 91 -18.15 -19.56 -11.05
CA PRO A 91 -18.74 -19.38 -12.37
C PRO A 91 -19.85 -18.33 -12.42
N GLN A 92 -20.64 -18.19 -11.35
CA GLN A 92 -21.72 -17.19 -11.27
C GLN A 92 -21.13 -15.76 -11.11
N VAL A 93 -20.04 -15.61 -10.32
CA VAL A 93 -19.30 -14.36 -10.22
C VAL A 93 -18.82 -13.92 -11.61
N GLY A 94 -18.19 -14.80 -12.38
CA GLY A 94 -17.73 -14.49 -13.74
C GLY A 94 -18.85 -14.00 -14.66
N LYS A 95 -20.05 -14.60 -14.58
CA LYS A 95 -21.21 -14.15 -15.36
C LYS A 95 -21.70 -12.76 -14.95
N VAL A 96 -21.69 -12.44 -13.66
CA VAL A 96 -22.06 -11.10 -13.16
C VAL A 96 -21.06 -10.06 -13.63
N MET A 97 -19.75 -10.34 -13.48
CA MET A 97 -18.68 -9.41 -13.85
C MET A 97 -18.61 -9.15 -15.35
N ALA A 98 -18.95 -10.14 -16.18
CA ALA A 98 -19.09 -9.95 -17.63
C ALA A 98 -20.19 -8.95 -18.03
N GLY A 99 -21.17 -8.70 -17.17
CA GLY A 99 -22.17 -7.65 -17.37
C GLY A 99 -21.76 -6.27 -16.83
N ILE A 100 -20.68 -6.19 -16.05
CA ILE A 100 -20.21 -4.96 -15.41
C ILE A 100 -19.02 -4.36 -16.16
N TYR A 101 -18.01 -5.18 -16.49
CA TYR A 101 -16.78 -4.74 -17.13
C TYR A 101 -16.86 -4.87 -18.65
N PRO A 102 -16.69 -3.77 -19.40
CA PRO A 102 -16.73 -3.81 -20.88
C PRO A 102 -15.56 -4.61 -21.49
N ASN A 103 -14.43 -4.66 -20.79
CA ASN A 103 -13.21 -5.38 -21.18
C ASN A 103 -13.06 -6.74 -20.47
N TRP A 104 -14.17 -7.32 -19.98
CA TRP A 104 -14.13 -8.61 -19.30
C TRP A 104 -13.66 -9.75 -20.20
N ASP A 105 -12.65 -10.47 -19.74
CA ASP A 105 -12.14 -11.69 -20.38
C ASP A 105 -12.57 -12.94 -19.60
N ALA A 106 -13.60 -13.60 -20.09
CA ALA A 106 -14.13 -14.81 -19.45
C ALA A 106 -13.13 -16.01 -19.51
N ALA A 107 -12.25 -16.04 -20.51
CA ALA A 107 -11.25 -17.08 -20.64
C ALA A 107 -10.12 -16.84 -19.61
N ALA A 108 -9.64 -15.61 -19.48
CA ALA A 108 -8.68 -15.22 -18.44
C ALA A 108 -9.24 -15.49 -17.03
N TYR A 109 -10.52 -15.17 -16.79
CA TYR A 109 -11.15 -15.46 -15.51
C TYR A 109 -11.20 -16.95 -15.18
N ALA A 110 -11.59 -17.78 -16.14
CA ALA A 110 -11.59 -19.24 -15.95
C ALA A 110 -10.17 -19.78 -15.71
N ASP A 111 -9.17 -19.19 -16.35
CA ASP A 111 -7.77 -19.54 -16.15
C ASP A 111 -7.27 -19.17 -14.75
N TRP A 112 -7.57 -17.94 -14.29
CA TRP A 112 -7.27 -17.52 -12.93
C TRP A 112 -7.94 -18.40 -11.89
N CYS A 113 -9.23 -18.75 -12.06
CA CYS A 113 -9.93 -19.65 -11.14
C CYS A 113 -9.23 -21.02 -11.06
N ARG A 114 -8.77 -21.57 -12.18
CA ARG A 114 -8.00 -22.83 -12.21
C ARG A 114 -6.64 -22.69 -11.53
N ARG A 115 -5.90 -21.63 -11.88
CA ARG A 115 -4.57 -21.35 -11.31
C ARG A 115 -4.61 -21.17 -9.79
N PHE A 116 -5.68 -20.58 -9.28
CA PHE A 116 -5.89 -20.37 -7.84
C PHE A 116 -6.58 -21.56 -7.14
N ASP A 117 -6.89 -22.63 -7.86
CA ASP A 117 -7.58 -23.82 -7.36
C ASP A 117 -8.93 -23.48 -6.67
N LEU A 118 -9.71 -22.60 -7.30
CA LEU A 118 -11.01 -22.17 -6.78
C LEU A 118 -12.11 -23.19 -7.14
N PRO A 119 -12.83 -23.75 -6.16
CA PRO A 119 -13.87 -24.75 -6.40
C PRO A 119 -15.09 -24.15 -7.10
N GLU A 120 -15.50 -24.74 -8.23
CA GLU A 120 -16.61 -24.25 -9.06
C GLU A 120 -17.98 -24.29 -8.36
N ASN A 121 -18.20 -25.29 -7.48
CA ASN A 121 -19.50 -25.56 -6.86
C ASN A 121 -19.64 -25.01 -5.44
N LYS A 122 -18.60 -24.40 -4.87
CA LYS A 122 -18.62 -23.83 -3.53
C LYS A 122 -19.01 -22.37 -3.59
N LYS A 123 -19.87 -21.93 -2.67
CA LYS A 123 -20.29 -20.53 -2.58
C LYS A 123 -19.17 -19.68 -1.98
N TYR A 124 -19.09 -18.41 -2.42
CA TYR A 124 -18.11 -17.45 -1.90
C TYR A 124 -18.19 -17.28 -0.38
N GLY A 125 -19.38 -17.33 0.20
CA GLY A 125 -19.56 -17.26 1.66
C GLY A 125 -18.85 -18.36 2.44
N ASP A 126 -18.67 -19.53 1.82
CA ASP A 126 -18.03 -20.69 2.42
C ASP A 126 -16.51 -20.77 2.16
N TYR A 127 -15.95 -19.78 1.47
CA TYR A 127 -14.52 -19.70 1.17
C TYR A 127 -13.71 -19.31 2.42
N SER A 128 -12.49 -19.86 2.54
CA SER A 128 -11.51 -19.33 3.49
C SER A 128 -11.09 -17.91 3.10
N THR A 129 -10.46 -17.18 4.01
CA THR A 129 -9.93 -15.83 3.73
C THR A 129 -9.01 -15.83 2.50
N GLY A 130 -8.08 -16.79 2.40
CA GLY A 130 -7.20 -16.93 1.25
C GLY A 130 -7.94 -17.22 -0.06
N MET A 131 -8.97 -18.09 -0.04
CA MET A 131 -9.80 -18.35 -1.22
C MET A 131 -10.60 -17.11 -1.64
N LYS A 132 -11.12 -16.33 -0.69
CA LYS A 132 -11.81 -15.07 -0.98
C LYS A 132 -10.88 -14.08 -1.65
N MET A 133 -9.66 -13.94 -1.14
CA MET A 133 -8.64 -13.08 -1.72
C MET A 133 -8.28 -13.51 -3.16
N LYS A 134 -8.00 -14.80 -3.37
CA LYS A 134 -7.75 -15.36 -4.70
C LYS A 134 -8.91 -15.11 -5.67
N GLN A 135 -10.16 -15.23 -5.20
CA GLN A 135 -11.34 -14.92 -6.02
C GLN A 135 -11.43 -13.43 -6.39
N CYS A 136 -11.16 -12.52 -5.45
CA CYS A 136 -11.15 -11.08 -5.73
C CYS A 136 -10.04 -10.73 -6.74
N LEU A 137 -8.86 -11.32 -6.60
CA LEU A 137 -7.76 -11.15 -7.55
C LEU A 137 -8.11 -11.71 -8.93
N ALA A 138 -8.74 -12.90 -9.00
CA ALA A 138 -9.20 -13.45 -10.26
C ALA A 138 -10.16 -12.48 -10.98
N VAL A 139 -11.06 -11.85 -10.25
CA VAL A 139 -11.96 -10.81 -10.79
C VAL A 139 -11.15 -9.59 -11.24
N ALA A 140 -10.30 -9.06 -10.37
CA ALA A 140 -9.54 -7.83 -10.63
C ALA A 140 -8.62 -7.96 -11.86
N LEU A 141 -8.01 -9.12 -12.07
CA LEU A 141 -7.07 -9.37 -13.17
C LEU A 141 -7.76 -9.71 -14.51
N SER A 142 -9.02 -10.18 -14.47
CA SER A 142 -9.72 -10.69 -15.66
C SER A 142 -10.29 -9.64 -16.59
N HIS A 143 -10.17 -8.37 -16.27
CA HIS A 143 -10.52 -7.28 -17.15
C HIS A 143 -9.30 -6.47 -17.61
N HIS A 144 -8.10 -7.03 -17.47
CA HIS A 144 -6.82 -6.45 -17.93
C HIS A 144 -6.58 -5.03 -17.41
N PRO A 145 -6.57 -4.82 -16.08
CA PRO A 145 -6.37 -3.49 -15.51
C PRO A 145 -4.94 -3.00 -15.75
N LYS A 146 -4.77 -1.68 -15.75
CA LYS A 146 -3.46 -1.02 -15.75
C LYS A 146 -3.03 -0.60 -14.33
N LEU A 147 -4.00 -0.40 -13.44
CA LEU A 147 -3.77 -0.04 -12.04
C LEU A 147 -4.43 -1.08 -11.14
N LEU A 148 -3.67 -1.62 -10.18
CA LEU A 148 -4.22 -2.40 -9.08
C LEU A 148 -4.25 -1.56 -7.81
N LEU A 149 -5.43 -1.48 -7.18
CA LEU A 149 -5.63 -0.88 -5.87
C LEU A 149 -5.97 -1.99 -4.87
N LEU A 150 -5.03 -2.27 -3.97
CA LEU A 150 -5.09 -3.41 -3.05
C LEU A 150 -5.15 -2.90 -1.60
N ASP A 151 -6.30 -3.07 -0.94
CA ASP A 151 -6.46 -2.70 0.47
C ASP A 151 -6.33 -3.95 1.35
N GLU A 152 -5.24 -4.02 2.13
CA GLU A 152 -4.93 -5.12 3.06
C GLU A 152 -4.94 -6.51 2.38
N ALA A 153 -4.49 -6.60 1.13
CA ALA A 153 -4.60 -7.81 0.30
C ALA A 153 -3.77 -9.00 0.80
N THR A 154 -2.76 -8.78 1.63
CA THR A 154 -1.92 -9.84 2.23
C THR A 154 -2.37 -10.24 3.63
N SER A 155 -3.30 -9.48 4.22
CA SER A 155 -3.75 -9.69 5.60
C SER A 155 -4.55 -10.98 5.74
N GLY A 156 -4.23 -11.76 6.78
CA GLY A 156 -4.94 -13.02 7.07
C GLY A 156 -4.66 -14.16 6.08
N LEU A 157 -3.71 -14.01 5.18
CA LEU A 157 -3.21 -15.09 4.33
C LEU A 157 -2.15 -15.92 5.06
N ASP A 158 -2.15 -17.23 4.79
CA ASP A 158 -1.02 -18.07 5.19
C ASP A 158 0.26 -17.70 4.40
N PRO A 159 1.45 -18.04 4.92
CA PRO A 159 2.71 -17.61 4.30
C PRO A 159 2.90 -18.08 2.85
N VAL A 160 2.37 -19.25 2.48
CA VAL A 160 2.53 -19.80 1.12
C VAL A 160 1.68 -19.00 0.12
N VAL A 161 0.39 -18.79 0.44
CA VAL A 161 -0.52 -18.01 -0.39
C VAL A 161 -0.04 -16.55 -0.52
N ARG A 162 0.54 -16.01 0.56
CA ARG A 162 1.11 -14.66 0.56
C ARG A 162 2.30 -14.52 -0.39
N ASP A 163 3.21 -15.49 -0.39
CA ASP A 163 4.39 -15.51 -1.27
C ASP A 163 3.97 -15.66 -2.74
N GLU A 164 3.01 -16.58 -3.04
CA GLU A 164 2.39 -16.71 -4.37
C GLU A 164 1.76 -15.40 -4.86
N LEU A 165 1.11 -14.64 -3.95
CA LEU A 165 0.52 -13.36 -4.29
C LEU A 165 1.60 -12.31 -4.61
N ILE A 166 2.67 -12.24 -3.82
CA ILE A 166 3.79 -11.31 -4.05
C ILE A 166 4.41 -11.57 -5.43
N ASP A 167 4.69 -12.83 -5.77
CA ASP A 167 5.23 -13.20 -7.07
C ASP A 167 4.31 -12.79 -8.24
N LEU A 168 3.00 -12.98 -8.07
CA LEU A 168 2.01 -12.57 -9.06
C LEU A 168 2.00 -11.04 -9.25
N LEU A 169 2.08 -10.28 -8.17
CA LEU A 169 2.09 -8.81 -8.22
C LEU A 169 3.39 -8.29 -8.84
N LEU A 170 4.52 -8.91 -8.56
CA LEU A 170 5.80 -8.59 -9.22
C LEU A 170 5.75 -8.90 -10.72
N ASP A 171 5.11 -10.00 -11.14
CA ASP A 171 4.91 -10.31 -12.55
C ASP A 171 3.99 -9.27 -13.24
N PHE A 172 2.97 -8.79 -12.55
CA PHE A 172 2.03 -7.79 -13.08
C PHE A 172 2.71 -6.47 -13.45
N VAL A 173 3.64 -5.96 -12.62
CA VAL A 173 4.33 -4.68 -12.86
C VAL A 173 5.52 -4.77 -13.82
N ARG A 174 5.84 -5.94 -14.38
CA ARG A 174 6.84 -6.04 -15.46
C ARG A 174 6.44 -5.28 -16.72
N ASP A 175 5.13 -5.09 -16.93
CA ASP A 175 4.65 -4.17 -17.96
C ASP A 175 4.76 -2.73 -17.41
N GLU A 176 5.56 -1.89 -18.06
CA GLU A 176 5.80 -0.50 -17.68
C GLU A 176 4.55 0.40 -17.73
N ASN A 177 3.43 -0.11 -18.25
CA ASN A 177 2.13 0.57 -18.23
C ASN A 177 1.27 0.17 -17.02
N HIS A 178 1.67 -0.82 -16.25
CA HIS A 178 0.98 -1.29 -15.07
C HIS A 178 1.55 -0.66 -13.81
N ALA A 179 0.72 -0.46 -12.79
CA ALA A 179 1.15 0.01 -11.48
C ALA A 179 0.30 -0.60 -10.37
N ILE A 180 0.85 -0.62 -9.14
CA ILE A 180 0.15 -1.13 -7.96
C ILE A 180 0.26 -0.12 -6.83
N LEU A 181 -0.89 0.26 -6.25
CA LEU A 181 -0.95 0.85 -4.92
C LEU A 181 -1.48 -0.19 -3.95
N ILE A 182 -0.67 -0.59 -2.98
CA ILE A 182 -1.04 -1.59 -1.98
C ILE A 182 -0.98 -1.01 -0.58
N SER A 183 -2.06 -1.13 0.17
CA SER A 183 -2.04 -0.84 1.60
C SER A 183 -1.77 -2.10 2.41
N SER A 184 -0.94 -1.98 3.44
CA SER A 184 -0.73 -3.05 4.42
C SER A 184 -0.25 -2.49 5.76
N HIS A 185 -0.51 -3.23 6.82
CA HIS A 185 0.14 -3.06 8.11
C HIS A 185 1.28 -4.09 8.32
N ILE A 186 1.48 -5.02 7.37
CA ILE A 186 2.56 -6.02 7.37
C ILE A 186 3.71 -5.46 6.54
N VAL A 187 4.66 -4.83 7.20
CA VAL A 187 5.74 -4.09 6.53
C VAL A 187 6.68 -5.02 5.75
N SER A 188 6.92 -6.24 6.24
CA SER A 188 7.79 -7.21 5.56
C SER A 188 7.33 -7.60 4.16
N ASP A 189 6.02 -7.58 3.89
CA ASP A 189 5.48 -7.86 2.56
C ASP A 189 5.79 -6.69 1.61
N LEU A 190 5.60 -5.46 2.12
CA LEU A 190 5.87 -4.25 1.36
C LEU A 190 7.36 -4.05 1.09
N GLU A 191 8.22 -4.44 2.02
CA GLU A 191 9.69 -4.41 1.79
C GLU A 191 10.13 -5.30 0.62
N LYS A 192 9.43 -6.41 0.37
CA LYS A 192 9.72 -7.29 -0.76
C LYS A 192 9.15 -6.77 -2.07
N LEU A 193 7.96 -6.19 -2.03
CA LEU A 193 7.16 -5.87 -3.21
C LEU A 193 7.35 -4.44 -3.71
N CYS A 194 7.49 -3.45 -2.80
CA CYS A 194 7.35 -2.04 -3.17
C CYS A 194 8.67 -1.40 -3.58
N ASP A 195 8.59 -0.50 -4.55
CA ASP A 195 9.65 0.43 -4.92
C ASP A 195 9.59 1.68 -4.05
N THR A 196 8.39 2.24 -3.88
CA THR A 196 8.12 3.45 -3.09
C THR A 196 7.32 3.10 -1.84
N ILE A 197 7.63 3.76 -0.73
CA ILE A 197 6.94 3.62 0.55
C ILE A 197 6.33 4.96 0.96
N ALA A 198 5.03 4.94 1.23
CA ALA A 198 4.27 6.08 1.76
C ALA A 198 3.81 5.78 3.20
N PHE A 199 4.27 6.56 4.17
CA PHE A 199 3.88 6.42 5.58
C PHE A 199 2.70 7.30 5.93
N LEU A 200 1.58 6.67 6.32
CA LEU A 200 0.37 7.35 6.73
C LEU A 200 0.13 7.16 8.24
N HIS A 201 0.01 8.26 8.98
CA HIS A 201 -0.26 8.23 10.42
C HIS A 201 -1.30 9.28 10.78
N LYS A 202 -2.39 8.86 11.45
CA LYS A 202 -3.50 9.75 11.88
C LYS A 202 -3.97 10.72 10.79
N GLY A 203 -4.13 10.19 9.58
CA GLY A 203 -4.58 10.96 8.42
C GLY A 203 -3.53 11.81 7.72
N LYS A 204 -2.28 11.83 8.19
CA LYS A 204 -1.20 12.62 7.59
C LYS A 204 -0.20 11.73 6.87
N LEU A 205 0.20 12.14 5.68
CA LEU A 205 1.34 11.56 4.99
C LEU A 205 2.62 12.09 5.63
N LEU A 206 3.37 11.21 6.31
CA LEU A 206 4.62 11.57 6.98
C LEU A 206 5.78 11.64 6.00
N LEU A 207 5.83 10.70 5.04
CA LEU A 207 6.78 10.67 3.93
C LEU A 207 6.22 9.80 2.80
N CYS A 208 6.74 10.03 1.58
CA CYS A 208 6.54 9.17 0.43
C CYS A 208 7.85 9.18 -0.36
N GLU A 209 8.61 8.07 -0.34
CA GLU A 209 9.96 8.04 -0.90
C GLU A 209 10.32 6.64 -1.41
N ASP A 210 11.29 6.60 -2.32
CA ASP A 210 11.90 5.35 -2.78
C ASP A 210 12.51 4.56 -1.61
N LYS A 211 12.30 3.26 -1.61
CA LYS A 211 12.69 2.36 -0.52
C LYS A 211 14.20 2.33 -0.29
N ASP A 212 14.98 2.32 -1.36
CA ASP A 212 16.44 2.26 -1.26
C ASP A 212 16.97 3.61 -0.79
N THR A 213 16.40 4.72 -1.25
CA THR A 213 16.67 6.08 -0.75
C THR A 213 16.43 6.16 0.77
N LEU A 214 15.31 5.63 1.26
CA LEU A 214 15.04 5.60 2.72
C LEU A 214 16.11 4.84 3.50
N ARG A 215 16.60 3.72 2.98
CA ARG A 215 17.67 2.93 3.61
C ARG A 215 19.03 3.62 3.59
N ASP A 216 19.27 4.40 2.55
CA ASP A 216 20.52 5.15 2.41
C ASP A 216 20.53 6.43 3.24
N GLU A 217 19.42 7.15 3.31
CA GLU A 217 19.31 8.41 4.04
C GLU A 217 19.26 8.22 5.56
N TYR A 218 18.59 7.15 6.06
CA TYR A 218 18.34 6.96 7.48
C TYR A 218 19.20 5.83 8.07
N ALA A 219 19.52 5.99 9.37
CA ALA A 219 20.17 4.97 10.16
C ALA A 219 19.69 5.00 11.60
N LEU A 220 19.89 3.88 12.28
CA LEU A 220 19.72 3.80 13.72
C LEU A 220 21.05 4.10 14.40
N TRP A 221 21.09 5.17 15.15
CA TRP A 221 22.22 5.55 15.99
C TRP A 221 22.07 4.94 17.38
N HIS A 222 23.19 4.46 17.96
CA HIS A 222 23.25 3.88 19.30
C HIS A 222 24.32 4.56 20.14
N GLY A 223 23.98 4.87 21.39
CA GLY A 223 24.91 5.47 22.33
C GLY A 223 24.32 5.66 23.73
N THR A 224 24.96 6.51 24.52
CA THR A 224 24.46 6.95 25.83
C THR A 224 23.56 8.19 25.68
N ALA A 225 22.73 8.48 26.68
CA ALA A 225 21.90 9.69 26.69
C ALA A 225 22.76 10.98 26.57
N GLY A 226 23.95 11.01 27.20
CA GLY A 226 24.87 12.13 27.07
C GLY A 226 25.42 12.32 25.67
N GLN A 227 25.78 11.24 24.98
CA GLN A 227 26.26 11.29 23.59
C GLN A 227 25.16 11.69 22.63
N LEU A 228 23.90 11.32 22.92
CA LEU A 228 22.74 11.73 22.11
C LEU A 228 22.54 13.26 22.12
N GLU A 229 22.80 13.91 23.25
CA GLU A 229 22.69 15.37 23.38
C GLU A 229 23.81 16.14 22.67
N GLU A 230 24.93 15.47 22.36
CA GLU A 230 26.04 16.03 21.57
C GLU A 230 25.79 15.99 20.07
N LEU A 231 24.79 15.20 19.59
CA LEU A 231 24.44 15.16 18.19
C LEU A 231 23.74 16.44 17.73
N ASP A 232 23.95 16.79 16.46
CA ASP A 232 23.17 17.86 15.82
C ASP A 232 21.69 17.52 15.88
N LYS A 233 20.87 18.41 16.44
CA LYS A 233 19.42 18.25 16.51
C LYS A 233 18.75 18.09 15.13
N ASN A 234 19.37 18.65 14.09
CA ASN A 234 18.88 18.49 12.72
C ASN A 234 19.13 17.08 12.17
N ALA A 235 20.11 16.36 12.72
CA ALA A 235 20.38 14.98 12.37
C ALA A 235 19.34 14.03 12.98
N ILE A 236 18.74 14.38 14.10
CA ILE A 236 17.83 13.52 14.86
C ILE A 236 16.40 13.70 14.35
N VAL A 237 15.82 12.65 13.78
CA VAL A 237 14.41 12.60 13.35
C VAL A 237 13.52 12.25 14.56
N SER A 238 13.89 11.21 15.28
CA SER A 238 13.24 10.80 16.52
C SER A 238 14.23 10.11 17.45
N ARG A 239 13.92 10.07 18.74
CA ARG A 239 14.80 9.46 19.75
C ARG A 239 14.02 8.60 20.72
N ARG A 240 14.72 7.65 21.30
CA ARG A 240 14.21 6.77 22.36
C ARG A 240 15.30 6.55 23.39
N VAL A 241 15.05 7.01 24.62
CA VAL A 241 15.97 6.79 25.74
C VAL A 241 15.42 5.68 26.62
N THR A 242 16.27 4.72 26.97
CA THR A 242 15.94 3.57 27.83
C THR A 242 16.91 3.51 28.99
N ALA A 243 16.66 2.63 29.98
CA ALA A 243 17.57 2.39 31.08
C ALA A 243 18.94 1.78 30.64
N TYR A 244 19.02 1.27 29.41
CA TYR A 244 20.20 0.58 28.89
C TYR A 244 21.01 1.40 27.86
N GLY A 245 20.51 2.57 27.47
CA GLY A 245 21.13 3.44 26.46
C GLY A 245 20.13 4.31 25.73
N ALA A 246 20.62 4.99 24.72
CA ALA A 246 19.83 5.82 23.83
C ALA A 246 19.93 5.32 22.39
N GLU A 247 18.81 5.33 21.70
CA GLU A 247 18.68 5.06 20.28
C GLU A 247 18.06 6.26 19.61
N ALA A 248 18.50 6.58 18.39
CA ALA A 248 17.91 7.65 17.61
C ALA A 248 17.84 7.26 16.13
N LEU A 249 16.72 7.58 15.50
CA LEU A 249 16.62 7.61 14.06
C LEU A 249 17.29 8.89 13.58
N VAL A 250 18.31 8.74 12.75
CA VAL A 250 19.13 9.87 12.30
C VAL A 250 19.25 9.90 10.78
N LYS A 251 19.47 11.12 10.25
CA LYS A 251 19.91 11.31 8.87
C LYS A 251 21.41 11.06 8.80
N ARG A 252 21.83 10.03 8.04
CA ARG A 252 23.24 9.58 7.96
C ARG A 252 24.21 10.69 7.65
N GLU A 253 23.86 11.55 6.67
CA GLU A 253 24.72 12.63 6.19
C GLU A 253 25.06 13.69 7.25
N LEU A 254 24.22 13.83 8.29
CA LEU A 254 24.37 14.85 9.33
C LEU A 254 25.03 14.30 10.62
N VAL A 255 25.36 13.01 10.65
CA VAL A 255 25.98 12.37 11.83
C VAL A 255 27.50 12.38 11.70
N PRO A 256 28.26 12.73 12.78
CA PRO A 256 29.70 12.75 12.75
C PRO A 256 30.34 11.42 12.36
N ALA A 257 31.42 11.48 11.58
CA ALA A 257 32.18 10.29 11.21
C ALA A 257 32.69 9.51 12.46
N GLY A 258 32.52 8.20 12.46
CA GLY A 258 32.89 7.33 13.60
C GLY A 258 31.75 7.06 14.58
N SER A 259 30.55 7.59 14.36
CA SER A 259 29.36 7.23 15.13
C SER A 259 28.95 5.78 14.89
N THR A 260 28.41 5.13 15.92
CA THR A 260 27.88 3.76 15.80
C THR A 260 26.52 3.80 15.14
N LEU A 261 26.46 3.45 13.85
CA LEU A 261 25.26 3.39 13.05
C LEU A 261 24.98 1.95 12.63
N THR A 262 23.69 1.56 12.69
CA THR A 262 23.20 0.31 12.12
C THR A 262 22.16 0.61 11.04
N PRO A 263 21.99 -0.28 10.03
CA PRO A 263 20.90 -0.17 9.08
C PRO A 263 19.56 -0.16 9.82
N VAL A 264 18.61 0.60 9.31
CA VAL A 264 17.22 0.64 9.82
C VAL A 264 16.32 -0.08 8.84
N SER A 265 15.44 -0.96 9.31
CA SER A 265 14.38 -1.56 8.51
C SER A 265 13.24 -0.54 8.29
N ILE A 266 12.44 -0.75 7.25
CA ILE A 266 11.26 0.10 7.00
C ILE A 266 10.27 0.05 8.17
N GLU A 267 10.16 -1.10 8.85
CA GLU A 267 9.31 -1.25 10.04
C GLU A 267 9.83 -0.41 11.21
N GLU A 268 11.12 -0.49 11.51
CA GLU A 268 11.74 0.32 12.57
C GLU A 268 11.65 1.82 12.26
N LEU A 269 11.90 2.19 11.00
CA LEU A 269 11.76 3.56 10.52
C LEU A 269 10.35 4.10 10.80
N PHE A 270 9.32 3.35 10.40
CA PHE A 270 7.92 3.72 10.65
C PHE A 270 7.62 3.84 12.15
N VAL A 271 8.00 2.83 12.94
CA VAL A 271 7.75 2.82 14.39
C VAL A 271 8.42 4.00 15.08
N LEU A 272 9.66 4.31 14.73
CA LEU A 272 10.39 5.42 15.32
C LEU A 272 9.83 6.77 14.91
N MET A 273 9.38 6.94 13.66
CA MET A 273 8.71 8.17 13.22
C MET A 273 7.37 8.41 13.92
N VAL A 274 6.64 7.34 14.26
CA VAL A 274 5.31 7.42 14.88
C VAL A 274 5.36 7.51 16.40
N LYS A 275 6.24 6.73 17.04
CA LYS A 275 6.30 6.56 18.52
C LYS A 275 7.50 7.23 19.18
N GLY A 276 8.52 7.60 18.40
CA GLY A 276 9.69 8.30 18.94
C GLY A 276 9.34 9.71 19.44
N GLU A 277 10.08 10.18 20.42
CA GLU A 277 10.01 11.59 20.81
C GLU A 277 10.58 12.44 19.66
N ASN A 278 9.73 13.17 18.97
CA ASN A 278 10.15 14.10 17.92
C ASN A 278 10.95 15.26 18.55
N VAL A 279 12.11 15.55 17.99
CA VAL A 279 13.01 16.61 18.47
C VAL A 279 12.69 17.97 17.81
N ARG A 280 11.55 18.08 17.12
CA ARG A 280 11.08 19.34 16.50
C ARG A 280 10.21 20.15 17.45
#